data_bb7d47c33a1d0fa2f1c98c816b60b4c3
#
_entry.id   bb7d47c33a1d0fa2f1c98c816b60b4c3
#
_cell.length_a   1.000
_cell.length_b   1.000
_cell.length_c   1.000
_cell.angle_alpha   90.00
_cell.angle_beta   90.00
_cell.angle_gamma   90.00
#
_symmetry.space_group_name_H-M   'P 1'
#
loop_
_entity.id
_entity.type
_entity.pdbx_description
1 polymer ?
#
loop_
_entity_poly.entity_id
_entity_poly.type
_entity_poly.pdbx_seq_one_letter_code
_entity_poly.pdbx_strand_id
1 'polypeptide(L)'
;MALLLALALWPNIAWRGGQGGQLEAIKARGELRVSTLNSPLTYFTTPQGPSGLDYELAKSFANYLGVKLVVIPHQNINDLFDDLDDDNADILAAGLIYNRDRLSRASTGPAYYSVSQQLVYRLGTTRPKSFADIKGKLAVASGSAHVSTLKQLKQSKYPDLSWEASSDMTSKELLEQVADGKLDYTIGDSVTIALLQRIHPQLAVAFDITDEEPVTWYLKRSNDDSLYAALLDFYSQRVEDGTLARLEEKYLGHVGSFDYVDTKTFLSAIDSVLPTFRSLFEKYASEIDWKLLAAIAYQESHWNPQATSPTGVRGLMMLTRATADGLGVTDRLDPEQSIQGGALYLQRLMAKVPDTVPEDERIWFALAAYNMGWGHMLDARKLTKNQQGNPDSWVDVKQRLPMLSQKRYYPSLTYGYARGREAYNYVENIRRYQVSLVGYLLEKEKKAVEAMKQAELAKGYPAVEAKLALAL
;
A
#
# COMPACT_ATOMS: atom_id res chain seq x y z
N MET A 1 27.48 46.18 -53.06
CA MET A 1 26.66 46.66 -51.90
C MET A 1 25.42 45.80 -51.63
N ALA A 2 24.95 44.97 -52.54
CA ALA A 2 23.78 44.08 -52.30
C ALA A 2 24.06 42.82 -51.45
N LEU A 3 25.33 42.35 -51.39
CA LEU A 3 25.68 41.15 -50.61
C LEU A 3 25.80 41.40 -49.08
N LEU A 4 26.04 42.63 -48.66
CA LEU A 4 26.16 43.00 -47.25
C LEU A 4 24.79 43.28 -46.60
N LEU A 5 23.74 43.56 -47.37
CA LEU A 5 22.37 43.74 -46.88
C LEU A 5 21.64 42.40 -46.67
N ALA A 6 22.06 41.35 -47.36
CA ALA A 6 21.48 39.99 -47.18
C ALA A 6 21.93 39.31 -45.86
N LEU A 7 23.10 39.73 -45.33
CA LEU A 7 23.60 39.23 -44.02
C LEU A 7 22.97 39.95 -42.82
N ALA A 8 22.41 41.14 -43.02
CA ALA A 8 21.74 41.89 -41.95
C ALA A 8 20.26 41.53 -41.79
N LEU A 9 19.65 40.84 -42.78
CA LEU A 9 18.26 40.36 -42.76
C LEU A 9 18.12 38.87 -42.52
N TRP A 10 19.25 38.16 -42.26
CA TRP A 10 19.15 36.80 -41.76
C TRP A 10 18.52 36.91 -40.39
N PRO A 11 17.32 36.34 -40.17
CA PRO A 11 16.79 36.31 -38.82
C PRO A 11 17.87 35.66 -37.96
N ASN A 12 18.17 36.26 -36.81
CA ASN A 12 18.89 35.61 -35.74
C ASN A 12 18.08 34.43 -35.30
N ILE A 13 18.04 33.38 -36.13
CA ILE A 13 17.78 32.06 -35.73
C ILE A 13 19.04 31.74 -34.89
N ALA A 14 18.99 32.14 -33.60
CA ALA A 14 19.82 31.49 -32.63
C ALA A 14 19.58 29.98 -32.86
N TRP A 15 20.54 29.33 -33.48
CA TRP A 15 20.75 27.91 -33.27
C TRP A 15 21.09 27.81 -31.79
N ARG A 16 20.04 27.89 -30.94
CA ARG A 16 20.06 27.15 -29.74
C ARG A 16 20.14 25.70 -30.22
N GLY A 17 21.33 25.17 -30.27
CA GLY A 17 21.59 23.78 -30.06
C GLY A 17 20.98 23.49 -28.72
N GLY A 18 19.65 23.45 -28.70
CA GLY A 18 18.88 23.05 -27.54
C GLY A 18 19.24 21.59 -27.35
N GLN A 19 19.92 21.28 -26.25
CA GLN A 19 19.68 19.99 -25.63
C GLN A 19 18.15 19.90 -25.58
N GLY A 20 17.59 18.91 -26.32
CA GLY A 20 16.14 18.71 -26.34
C GLY A 20 15.63 18.71 -24.92
N GLY A 21 14.43 19.25 -24.68
CA GLY A 21 13.87 19.36 -23.33
C GLY A 21 13.91 18.04 -22.57
N GLN A 22 13.76 18.05 -21.25
CA GLN A 22 13.80 16.83 -20.41
C GLN A 22 12.90 15.72 -20.98
N LEU A 23 11.69 16.07 -21.43
CA LEU A 23 10.75 15.12 -22.03
C LEU A 23 11.28 14.55 -23.36
N GLU A 24 11.89 15.37 -24.21
CA GLU A 24 12.49 14.90 -25.47
C GLU A 24 13.67 13.97 -25.22
N ALA A 25 14.51 14.27 -24.23
CA ALA A 25 15.63 13.43 -23.84
C ALA A 25 15.16 12.04 -23.35
N ILE A 26 14.09 12.00 -22.53
CA ILE A 26 13.46 10.75 -22.09
C ILE A 26 12.91 9.95 -23.27
N LYS A 27 12.17 10.59 -24.18
CA LYS A 27 11.61 9.96 -25.36
C LYS A 27 12.67 9.47 -26.34
N ALA A 28 13.73 10.27 -26.56
CA ALA A 28 14.85 9.88 -27.42
C ALA A 28 15.63 8.69 -26.86
N ARG A 29 15.79 8.60 -25.53
CA ARG A 29 16.41 7.47 -24.83
C ARG A 29 15.50 6.22 -24.82
N GLY A 30 14.18 6.41 -24.93
CA GLY A 30 13.19 5.35 -24.84
C GLY A 30 12.96 4.80 -23.42
N GLU A 31 13.46 5.47 -22.39
CA GLU A 31 13.41 5.02 -21.01
C GLU A 31 13.11 6.20 -20.06
N LEU A 32 12.18 5.96 -19.11
CA LEU A 32 11.92 6.80 -17.94
C LEU A 32 12.62 6.16 -16.74
N ARG A 33 13.58 6.86 -16.15
CA ARG A 33 14.36 6.40 -15.00
C ARG A 33 13.75 6.97 -13.72
N VAL A 34 13.34 6.09 -12.81
CA VAL A 34 12.65 6.46 -11.58
C VAL A 34 13.41 5.91 -10.39
N SER A 35 13.96 6.79 -9.56
CA SER A 35 14.51 6.42 -8.26
C SER A 35 13.42 6.35 -7.22
N THR A 36 13.45 5.29 -6.41
CA THR A 36 12.42 4.98 -5.41
C THR A 36 13.02 4.34 -4.15
N LEU A 37 12.24 4.31 -3.07
CA LEU A 37 12.59 3.56 -1.87
C LEU A 37 12.00 2.15 -1.91
N ASN A 38 12.70 1.20 -1.32
CA ASN A 38 12.17 -0.14 -1.12
C ASN A 38 11.24 -0.15 0.11
N SER A 39 9.93 -0.06 -0.12
CA SER A 39 8.91 -0.06 0.92
C SER A 39 7.58 -0.63 0.41
N PRO A 40 6.66 -1.07 1.30
CA PRO A 40 5.37 -1.63 0.90
C PRO A 40 4.47 -0.69 0.09
N LEU A 41 4.68 0.62 0.16
CA LEU A 41 3.89 1.61 -0.59
C LEU A 41 4.57 2.04 -1.88
N THR A 42 5.89 2.12 -1.91
CA THR A 42 6.61 2.72 -3.03
C THR A 42 7.00 1.68 -4.08
N TYR A 43 7.87 0.74 -3.71
CA TYR A 43 8.35 -0.33 -4.56
C TYR A 43 8.72 -1.55 -3.73
N PHE A 44 8.23 -2.72 -4.10
CA PHE A 44 8.64 -4.02 -3.54
C PHE A 44 8.42 -5.12 -4.56
N THR A 45 9.09 -6.26 -4.37
CA THR A 45 8.97 -7.42 -5.27
C THR A 45 8.07 -8.48 -4.65
N THR A 46 7.12 -8.98 -5.44
CA THR A 46 6.26 -10.12 -5.11
C THR A 46 6.60 -11.30 -6.03
N PRO A 47 6.12 -12.52 -5.76
CA PRO A 47 6.25 -13.65 -6.69
C PRO A 47 5.66 -13.37 -8.09
N GLN A 48 4.69 -12.46 -8.19
CA GLN A 48 4.06 -12.04 -9.44
C GLN A 48 4.81 -10.90 -10.12
N GLY A 49 5.84 -10.36 -9.51
CA GLY A 49 6.65 -9.25 -10.00
C GLY A 49 6.63 -8.01 -9.11
N PRO A 50 7.19 -6.89 -9.60
CA PRO A 50 7.22 -5.64 -8.86
C PRO A 50 5.83 -5.06 -8.59
N SER A 51 5.65 -4.44 -7.42
CA SER A 51 4.41 -3.83 -6.95
C SER A 51 4.72 -2.59 -6.09
N GLY A 52 3.71 -1.81 -5.76
CA GLY A 52 3.78 -0.57 -4.99
C GLY A 52 3.02 0.56 -5.66
N LEU A 53 2.47 1.48 -4.88
CA LEU A 53 1.71 2.62 -5.40
C LEU A 53 2.55 3.47 -6.35
N ASP A 54 3.75 3.87 -5.92
CA ASP A 54 4.66 4.67 -6.74
C ASP A 54 5.11 3.91 -8.00
N TYR A 55 5.40 2.61 -7.86
CA TYR A 55 5.78 1.77 -8.99
C TYR A 55 4.67 1.68 -10.05
N GLU A 56 3.43 1.39 -9.65
CA GLU A 56 2.33 1.24 -10.60
C GLU A 56 1.98 2.57 -11.27
N LEU A 57 2.02 3.66 -10.52
CA LEU A 57 1.79 5.00 -11.05
C LEU A 57 2.93 5.41 -12.01
N ALA A 58 4.20 5.13 -11.68
CA ALA A 58 5.35 5.37 -12.55
C ALA A 58 5.30 4.51 -13.83
N LYS A 59 4.87 3.26 -13.71
CA LYS A 59 4.66 2.38 -14.87
C LYS A 59 3.56 2.92 -15.80
N SER A 60 2.47 3.41 -15.21
CA SER A 60 1.40 4.06 -15.96
C SER A 60 1.89 5.33 -16.67
N PHE A 61 2.75 6.14 -16.01
CA PHE A 61 3.33 7.33 -16.62
C PHE A 61 4.33 6.99 -17.74
N ALA A 62 5.19 5.99 -17.57
CA ALA A 62 6.09 5.53 -18.63
C ALA A 62 5.31 5.06 -19.86
N ASN A 63 4.21 4.31 -19.65
CA ASN A 63 3.31 3.89 -20.73
C ASN A 63 2.64 5.10 -21.41
N TYR A 64 2.21 6.10 -20.66
CA TYR A 64 1.66 7.35 -21.19
C TYR A 64 2.66 8.10 -22.08
N LEU A 65 3.94 8.12 -21.71
CA LEU A 65 5.03 8.70 -22.51
C LEU A 65 5.45 7.83 -23.70
N GLY A 66 5.04 6.56 -23.77
CA GLY A 66 5.45 5.59 -24.77
C GLY A 66 6.88 5.09 -24.61
N VAL A 67 7.40 5.03 -23.36
CA VAL A 67 8.76 4.63 -23.04
C VAL A 67 8.78 3.47 -22.01
N LYS A 68 9.93 2.80 -21.86
CA LYS A 68 10.13 1.77 -20.85
C LYS A 68 10.39 2.40 -19.47
N LEU A 69 9.81 1.82 -18.41
CA LEU A 69 10.17 2.16 -17.04
C LEU A 69 11.47 1.46 -16.62
N VAL A 70 12.41 2.23 -16.07
CA VAL A 70 13.62 1.75 -15.38
C VAL A 70 13.54 2.19 -13.93
N VAL A 71 13.48 1.24 -12.98
CA VAL A 71 13.38 1.51 -11.54
C VAL A 71 14.74 1.37 -10.90
N ILE A 72 15.12 2.33 -10.07
CA ILE A 72 16.36 2.39 -9.30
C ILE A 72 16.00 2.42 -7.82
N PRO A 73 15.97 1.26 -7.14
CA PRO A 73 15.57 1.18 -5.74
C PRO A 73 16.73 1.51 -4.80
N HIS A 74 16.46 2.33 -3.79
CA HIS A 74 17.40 2.73 -2.73
C HIS A 74 16.87 2.37 -1.34
N GLN A 75 17.77 2.38 -0.37
CA GLN A 75 17.44 2.25 1.06
C GLN A 75 17.38 3.64 1.74
N ASN A 76 18.16 4.62 1.25
CA ASN A 76 18.29 5.93 1.86
C ASN A 76 17.68 7.03 1.01
N ILE A 77 17.06 8.02 1.68
CA ILE A 77 16.45 9.18 1.01
C ILE A 77 17.50 10.06 0.33
N ASN A 78 18.69 10.16 0.91
CA ASN A 78 19.77 11.00 0.35
C ASN A 78 20.22 10.50 -1.02
N ASP A 79 20.35 9.18 -1.20
CA ASP A 79 20.76 8.55 -2.46
C ASP A 79 19.77 8.88 -3.61
N LEU A 80 18.49 9.07 -3.29
CA LEU A 80 17.47 9.49 -4.28
C LEU A 80 17.80 10.86 -4.87
N PHE A 81 18.14 11.84 -4.03
CA PHE A 81 18.44 13.20 -4.50
C PHE A 81 19.79 13.27 -5.21
N ASP A 82 20.74 12.43 -4.84
CA ASP A 82 22.02 12.33 -5.54
C ASP A 82 21.82 11.78 -6.96
N ASP A 83 20.91 10.82 -7.17
CA ASP A 83 20.52 10.38 -8.52
C ASP A 83 19.94 11.47 -9.41
N LEU A 84 19.15 12.41 -8.86
CA LEU A 84 18.67 13.57 -9.62
C LEU A 84 19.80 14.52 -10.00
N ASP A 85 20.71 14.80 -9.06
CA ASP A 85 21.82 15.73 -9.28
C ASP A 85 22.82 15.16 -10.29
N ASP A 86 23.08 13.85 -10.25
CA ASP A 86 24.01 13.13 -11.13
C ASP A 86 23.40 12.67 -12.47
N ASP A 87 22.16 13.08 -12.81
CA ASP A 87 21.45 12.65 -14.02
C ASP A 87 21.23 11.11 -14.13
N ASN A 88 21.22 10.40 -13.03
CA ASN A 88 20.91 8.97 -13.00
C ASN A 88 19.40 8.69 -13.02
N ALA A 89 18.58 9.60 -12.48
CA ALA A 89 17.13 9.52 -12.48
C ALA A 89 16.47 10.76 -13.10
N ASP A 90 15.30 10.55 -13.67
CA ASP A 90 14.46 11.62 -14.21
C ASP A 90 13.44 12.12 -13.17
N ILE A 91 12.97 11.18 -12.33
CA ILE A 91 11.93 11.40 -11.30
C ILE A 91 12.27 10.61 -10.03
N LEU A 92 11.96 11.19 -8.87
CA LEU A 92 11.88 10.48 -7.59
C LEU A 92 10.42 10.18 -7.29
N ALA A 93 10.06 8.89 -7.20
CA ALA A 93 8.75 8.40 -6.82
C ALA A 93 8.93 7.47 -5.62
N ALA A 94 8.88 8.02 -4.40
CA ALA A 94 9.36 7.34 -3.21
C ALA A 94 8.55 7.68 -1.93
N GLY A 95 7.26 8.03 -2.07
CA GLY A 95 6.42 8.35 -0.92
C GLY A 95 6.90 9.59 -0.15
N LEU A 96 7.50 10.57 -0.82
CA LEU A 96 8.15 11.69 -0.17
C LEU A 96 7.14 12.79 0.18
N ILE A 97 7.04 13.12 1.47
CA ILE A 97 6.30 14.28 1.95
C ILE A 97 6.91 15.54 1.32
N TYR A 98 6.05 16.47 0.89
CA TYR A 98 6.46 17.79 0.42
C TYR A 98 7.35 18.45 1.47
N ASN A 99 8.51 18.95 1.04
CA ASN A 99 9.43 19.66 1.91
C ASN A 99 10.03 20.88 1.18
N ARG A 100 9.81 22.06 1.77
CA ARG A 100 10.31 23.32 1.20
C ARG A 100 11.83 23.36 1.05
N ASP A 101 12.58 22.72 1.93
CA ASP A 101 14.05 22.71 1.90
C ASP A 101 14.59 22.02 0.63
N ARG A 102 13.80 21.07 0.08
CA ARG A 102 14.17 20.34 -1.14
C ARG A 102 13.95 21.13 -2.43
N LEU A 103 13.19 22.24 -2.39
CA LEU A 103 12.91 23.05 -3.57
C LEU A 103 14.14 23.78 -4.14
N SER A 104 15.22 23.83 -3.38
CA SER A 104 16.52 24.33 -3.90
C SER A 104 17.16 23.33 -4.88
N ARG A 105 16.92 22.01 -4.71
CA ARG A 105 17.51 20.91 -5.53
C ARG A 105 16.53 20.38 -6.57
N ALA A 106 15.23 20.32 -6.28
CA ALA A 106 14.23 19.65 -7.09
C ALA A 106 12.94 20.46 -7.22
N SER A 107 12.15 20.18 -8.26
CA SER A 107 10.78 20.64 -8.42
C SER A 107 9.81 19.53 -7.95
N THR A 108 8.60 19.91 -7.49
CA THR A 108 7.58 18.96 -7.06
C THR A 108 6.54 18.74 -8.14
N GLY A 109 6.11 17.48 -8.31
CA GLY A 109 4.93 17.11 -9.08
C GLY A 109 3.61 17.35 -8.33
N PRO A 110 2.47 16.92 -8.88
CA PRO A 110 1.18 16.93 -8.17
C PRO A 110 1.20 16.06 -6.93
N ALA A 111 0.43 16.44 -5.91
CA ALA A 111 0.16 15.57 -4.77
C ALA A 111 -0.77 14.43 -5.21
N TYR A 112 -0.52 13.21 -4.71
CA TYR A 112 -1.35 12.04 -5.03
C TYR A 112 -1.95 11.34 -3.79
N TYR A 113 -1.47 11.64 -2.60
CA TYR A 113 -2.14 11.40 -1.31
C TYR A 113 -1.57 12.34 -0.24
N SER A 114 -2.10 12.27 1.00
CA SER A 114 -1.63 13.08 2.12
C SER A 114 -1.37 12.22 3.34
N VAL A 115 -0.44 12.65 4.19
CA VAL A 115 -0.09 12.00 5.45
C VAL A 115 0.18 13.04 6.52
N SER A 116 -0.04 12.71 7.80
CA SER A 116 0.48 13.48 8.94
C SER A 116 1.78 12.86 9.46
N GLN A 117 2.65 13.68 10.03
CA GLN A 117 3.81 13.21 10.78
C GLN A 117 3.39 12.94 12.22
N GLN A 118 3.74 11.77 12.75
CA GLN A 118 3.29 11.31 14.07
C GLN A 118 4.48 10.87 14.92
N LEU A 119 4.47 11.26 16.19
CA LEU A 119 5.40 10.72 17.18
C LEU A 119 4.94 9.33 17.61
N VAL A 120 5.84 8.37 17.56
CA VAL A 120 5.60 6.97 17.89
C VAL A 120 6.40 6.57 19.12
N TYR A 121 5.75 5.77 19.98
CA TYR A 121 6.32 5.18 21.17
C TYR A 121 5.86 3.71 21.31
N ARG A 122 6.43 2.97 22.26
CA ARG A 122 6.04 1.57 22.50
C ARG A 122 4.91 1.49 23.54
N LEU A 123 3.84 0.76 23.24
CA LEU A 123 2.79 0.43 24.21
C LEU A 123 3.38 -0.24 25.46
N GLY A 124 2.88 0.15 26.63
CA GLY A 124 3.39 -0.31 27.92
C GLY A 124 4.43 0.62 28.52
N THR A 125 4.92 1.63 27.78
CA THR A 125 5.72 2.74 28.31
C THR A 125 4.86 3.99 28.53
N THR A 126 5.40 5.02 29.15
CA THR A 126 4.66 6.27 29.39
C THR A 126 4.44 7.01 28.08
N ARG A 127 3.19 7.29 27.74
CA ARG A 127 2.81 8.08 26.56
C ARG A 127 3.20 9.55 26.77
N PRO A 128 4.09 10.13 25.95
CA PRO A 128 4.34 11.58 25.98
C PRO A 128 3.13 12.33 25.41
N LYS A 129 2.81 13.48 26.00
CA LYS A 129 1.72 14.35 25.53
C LYS A 129 2.22 15.49 24.66
N SER A 130 3.52 15.76 24.72
CA SER A 130 4.22 16.79 23.94
C SER A 130 5.71 16.44 23.83
N PHE A 131 6.44 17.19 23.03
CA PHE A 131 7.90 17.04 22.95
C PHE A 131 8.62 17.39 24.26
N ALA A 132 8.02 18.18 25.14
CA ALA A 132 8.57 18.46 26.47
C ALA A 132 8.56 17.25 27.42
N ASP A 133 7.73 16.25 27.13
CA ASP A 133 7.61 15.04 27.95
C ASP A 133 8.56 13.92 27.53
N ILE A 134 9.30 14.11 26.44
CA ILE A 134 10.21 13.08 25.89
C ILE A 134 11.36 12.85 26.88
N LYS A 135 11.45 11.61 27.38
CA LYS A 135 12.52 11.14 28.28
C LYS A 135 13.17 9.92 27.66
N GLY A 136 14.14 10.13 26.79
CA GLY A 136 14.82 9.04 26.11
C GLY A 136 15.31 9.44 24.72
N LYS A 137 15.72 8.45 23.93
CA LYS A 137 16.28 8.64 22.61
C LYS A 137 15.16 8.83 21.57
N LEU A 138 15.23 9.93 20.84
CA LEU A 138 14.46 10.18 19.62
C LEU A 138 15.40 10.06 18.43
N ALA A 139 15.10 9.18 17.48
CA ALA A 139 15.85 9.07 16.23
C ALA A 139 14.90 9.16 15.02
N VAL A 140 15.37 9.75 13.93
CA VAL A 140 14.66 9.86 12.65
C VAL A 140 15.61 9.58 11.50
N ALA A 141 15.08 9.13 10.36
CA ALA A 141 15.88 8.88 9.17
C ALA A 141 16.46 10.19 8.63
N SER A 142 17.75 10.19 8.31
CA SER A 142 18.45 11.32 7.68
C SER A 142 17.80 11.65 6.33
N GLY A 143 17.75 12.93 5.96
CA GLY A 143 17.14 13.40 4.72
C GLY A 143 15.61 13.36 4.69
N SER A 144 14.94 12.81 5.73
CA SER A 144 13.47 12.80 5.82
C SER A 144 12.90 14.20 6.10
N ALA A 145 11.61 14.40 5.78
CA ALA A 145 10.89 15.61 6.14
C ALA A 145 10.81 15.80 7.67
N HIS A 146 10.88 14.71 8.43
CA HIS A 146 10.87 14.72 9.89
C HIS A 146 12.02 15.55 10.49
N VAL A 147 13.20 15.51 9.85
CA VAL A 147 14.37 16.32 10.27
C VAL A 147 14.06 17.82 10.15
N SER A 148 13.44 18.24 9.05
CA SER A 148 13.06 19.66 8.84
C SER A 148 12.00 20.10 9.84
N THR A 149 11.00 19.26 10.09
CA THR A 149 9.94 19.50 11.09
C THR A 149 10.54 19.65 12.49
N LEU A 150 11.45 18.76 12.90
CA LEU A 150 12.12 18.83 14.19
C LEU A 150 12.99 20.08 14.33
N LYS A 151 13.70 20.50 13.26
CA LYS A 151 14.47 21.75 13.25
C LYS A 151 13.56 22.96 13.46
N GLN A 152 12.43 23.02 12.77
CA GLN A 152 11.45 24.08 12.92
C GLN A 152 10.86 24.13 14.35
N LEU A 153 10.49 22.98 14.91
CA LEU A 153 9.96 22.87 16.27
C LEU A 153 11.00 23.28 17.30
N LYS A 154 12.26 22.91 17.14
CA LYS A 154 13.36 23.34 18.01
C LYS A 154 13.53 24.86 18.00
N GLN A 155 13.46 25.49 16.83
CA GLN A 155 13.62 26.95 16.71
C GLN A 155 12.42 27.71 17.25
N SER A 156 11.20 27.19 17.12
CA SER A 156 9.96 27.93 17.40
C SER A 156 9.39 27.67 18.80
N LYS A 157 9.50 26.43 19.33
CA LYS A 157 8.74 26.05 20.51
C LYS A 157 9.50 25.20 21.53
N TYR A 158 10.45 24.36 21.10
CA TYR A 158 11.15 23.39 21.96
C TYR A 158 12.67 23.52 21.82
N PRO A 159 13.31 24.56 22.37
CA PRO A 159 14.75 24.84 22.17
C PRO A 159 15.66 23.69 22.66
N ASP A 160 15.24 22.93 23.67
CA ASP A 160 15.99 21.81 24.22
C ASP A 160 15.74 20.49 23.47
N LEU A 161 14.91 20.49 22.43
CA LEU A 161 14.62 19.29 21.64
C LEU A 161 15.90 18.78 20.98
N SER A 162 16.18 17.50 21.19
CA SER A 162 17.33 16.81 20.59
C SER A 162 16.91 15.49 19.96
N TRP A 163 17.56 15.12 18.89
CA TRP A 163 17.33 13.87 18.17
C TRP A 163 18.59 13.41 17.45
N GLU A 164 18.60 12.14 17.12
CA GLU A 164 19.61 11.53 16.24
C GLU A 164 19.03 11.45 14.81
N ALA A 165 19.80 11.88 13.80
CA ALA A 165 19.48 11.66 12.40
C ALA A 165 20.29 10.47 11.88
N SER A 166 19.64 9.31 11.75
CA SER A 166 20.29 8.08 11.31
C SER A 166 20.46 8.06 9.80
N SER A 167 21.70 7.83 9.33
CA SER A 167 22.02 7.53 7.92
C SER A 167 21.91 6.05 7.59
N ASP A 168 21.95 5.19 8.60
CA ASP A 168 22.10 3.74 8.46
C ASP A 168 20.77 3.00 8.58
N MET A 169 19.71 3.68 9.03
CA MET A 169 18.38 3.10 9.21
C MET A 169 17.30 3.91 8.49
N THR A 170 16.40 3.20 7.83
CA THR A 170 15.19 3.75 7.22
C THR A 170 14.15 4.14 8.28
N SER A 171 13.16 4.95 7.92
CA SER A 171 12.03 5.26 8.81
C SER A 171 11.31 4.00 9.28
N LYS A 172 11.17 2.99 8.42
CA LYS A 172 10.60 1.69 8.77
C LYS A 172 11.41 0.97 9.84
N GLU A 173 12.72 0.87 9.67
CA GLU A 173 13.60 0.20 10.62
C GLU A 173 13.62 0.91 11.99
N LEU A 174 13.56 2.24 12.01
CA LEU A 174 13.42 3.00 13.25
C LEU A 174 12.09 2.71 13.97
N LEU A 175 11.00 2.58 13.23
CA LEU A 175 9.70 2.14 13.78
C LEU A 175 9.78 0.72 14.36
N GLU A 176 10.45 -0.21 13.68
CA GLU A 176 10.73 -1.56 14.17
C GLU A 176 11.60 -1.55 15.44
N GLN A 177 12.60 -0.67 15.52
CA GLN A 177 13.42 -0.49 16.74
C GLN A 177 12.57 0.00 17.94
N VAL A 178 11.60 0.89 17.71
CA VAL A 178 10.65 1.30 18.76
C VAL A 178 9.76 0.13 19.16
N ALA A 179 9.24 -0.64 18.21
CA ALA A 179 8.44 -1.83 18.47
C ALA A 179 9.19 -2.86 19.33
N ASP A 180 10.46 -3.09 19.04
CA ASP A 180 11.35 -4.00 19.76
C ASP A 180 11.81 -3.44 21.14
N GLY A 181 11.57 -2.14 21.42
CA GLY A 181 12.02 -1.47 22.66
C GLY A 181 13.50 -1.14 22.68
N LYS A 182 14.17 -1.10 21.53
CA LYS A 182 15.57 -0.71 21.38
C LYS A 182 15.76 0.79 21.20
N LEU A 183 14.69 1.48 20.77
CA LEU A 183 14.60 2.91 20.64
C LEU A 183 13.33 3.39 21.38
N ASP A 184 13.39 4.55 22.06
CA ASP A 184 12.25 5.03 22.84
C ASP A 184 11.20 5.69 21.93
N TYR A 185 11.64 6.53 20.98
CA TYR A 185 10.78 7.32 20.11
C TYR A 185 11.32 7.43 18.70
N THR A 186 10.41 7.47 17.74
CA THR A 186 10.69 7.90 16.37
C THR A 186 9.52 8.69 15.80
N ILE A 187 9.71 9.27 14.62
CA ILE A 187 8.65 9.91 13.85
C ILE A 187 8.46 9.12 12.56
N GLY A 188 7.23 8.86 12.22
CA GLY A 188 6.84 8.28 10.94
C GLY A 188 5.65 9.02 10.33
N ASP A 189 5.35 8.73 9.09
CA ASP A 189 4.11 9.16 8.47
C ASP A 189 2.94 8.25 8.89
N SER A 190 1.73 8.82 8.93
CA SER A 190 0.52 8.15 9.43
C SER A 190 0.18 6.85 8.71
N VAL A 191 0.47 6.76 7.42
CA VAL A 191 0.16 5.58 6.58
C VAL A 191 1.17 4.46 6.85
N THR A 192 2.47 4.76 6.85
CA THR A 192 3.52 3.79 7.19
C THR A 192 3.33 3.23 8.60
N ILE A 193 3.02 4.10 9.58
CA ILE A 193 2.73 3.66 10.95
C ILE A 193 1.54 2.71 10.97
N ALA A 194 0.42 3.07 10.34
CA ALA A 194 -0.79 2.25 10.32
C ALA A 194 -0.57 0.88 9.66
N LEU A 195 0.27 0.80 8.63
CA LEU A 195 0.66 -0.47 8.02
C LEU A 195 1.52 -1.31 8.97
N LEU A 196 2.52 -0.69 9.64
CA LEU A 196 3.39 -1.40 10.57
C LEU A 196 2.69 -1.83 11.85
N GLN A 197 1.70 -1.10 12.34
CA GLN A 197 0.90 -1.48 13.50
C GLN A 197 0.18 -2.82 13.29
N ARG A 198 -0.07 -3.23 12.04
CA ARG A 198 -0.71 -4.52 11.71
C ARG A 198 0.19 -5.72 11.94
N ILE A 199 1.49 -5.52 11.99
CA ILE A 199 2.49 -6.57 12.28
C ILE A 199 3.24 -6.30 13.60
N HIS A 200 3.24 -5.05 14.06
CA HIS A 200 3.82 -4.61 15.31
C HIS A 200 2.77 -3.88 16.16
N PRO A 201 1.79 -4.61 16.75
CA PRO A 201 0.69 -3.98 17.50
C PRO A 201 1.16 -3.19 18.74
N GLN A 202 2.37 -3.39 19.21
CA GLN A 202 2.98 -2.61 20.28
C GLN A 202 3.40 -1.19 19.87
N LEU A 203 3.45 -0.85 18.57
CA LEU A 203 3.64 0.52 18.12
C LEU A 203 2.40 1.36 18.45
N ALA A 204 2.59 2.51 19.06
CA ALA A 204 1.51 3.40 19.40
C ALA A 204 1.84 4.85 19.01
N VAL A 205 0.83 5.55 18.52
CA VAL A 205 0.92 6.98 18.22
C VAL A 205 0.75 7.78 19.52
N ALA A 206 1.74 8.60 19.83
CA ALA A 206 1.64 9.53 20.96
C ALA A 206 0.75 10.72 20.61
N PHE A 207 1.04 11.41 19.52
CA PHE A 207 0.28 12.54 18.99
C PHE A 207 0.69 12.84 17.55
N ASP A 208 -0.19 13.54 16.82
CA ASP A 208 0.11 14.10 15.51
C ASP A 208 1.01 15.34 15.70
N ILE A 209 2.06 15.43 14.89
CA ILE A 209 3.04 16.54 14.91
C ILE A 209 2.62 17.60 13.93
N THR A 210 2.10 17.18 12.76
CA THR A 210 1.62 18.06 11.70
C THR A 210 0.17 17.75 11.36
N ASP A 211 -0.50 18.68 10.71
CA ASP A 211 -1.69 18.42 9.93
C ASP A 211 -1.32 17.52 8.73
N GLU A 212 -2.30 17.17 7.88
CA GLU A 212 -2.04 16.43 6.67
C GLU A 212 -1.16 17.23 5.68
N GLU A 213 -0.09 16.60 5.25
CA GLU A 213 0.89 17.14 4.31
C GLU A 213 0.85 16.33 3.01
N PRO A 214 0.96 16.99 1.86
CA PRO A 214 0.92 16.32 0.57
C PRO A 214 2.16 15.46 0.34
N VAL A 215 1.97 14.27 -0.21
CA VAL A 215 3.02 13.41 -0.77
C VAL A 215 3.09 13.64 -2.27
N THR A 216 4.29 13.83 -2.79
CA THR A 216 4.53 14.24 -4.17
C THR A 216 5.79 13.60 -4.74
N TRP A 217 5.83 13.45 -6.04
CA TRP A 217 7.06 13.13 -6.74
C TRP A 217 7.97 14.34 -6.84
N TYR A 218 9.27 14.10 -6.98
CA TYR A 218 10.25 15.15 -7.21
C TYR A 218 10.91 14.93 -8.58
N LEU A 219 11.12 16.04 -9.30
CA LEU A 219 11.74 16.09 -10.61
C LEU A 219 13.01 16.91 -10.54
N LYS A 220 13.98 16.63 -11.42
CA LYS A 220 15.17 17.45 -11.54
C LYS A 220 14.76 18.90 -11.84
N ARG A 221 15.33 19.84 -11.07
CA ARG A 221 15.10 21.27 -11.31
C ARG A 221 15.71 21.69 -12.65
N SER A 222 14.93 22.28 -13.49
CA SER A 222 15.31 22.74 -14.83
C SER A 222 14.57 24.02 -15.19
N ASN A 223 15.08 24.74 -16.20
CA ASN A 223 14.33 25.80 -16.86
C ASN A 223 13.39 25.27 -17.96
N ASP A 224 13.35 23.96 -18.15
CA ASP A 224 12.47 23.26 -19.08
C ASP A 224 11.35 22.58 -18.28
N ASP A 225 10.13 23.04 -18.47
CA ASP A 225 8.93 22.54 -17.81
C ASP A 225 8.22 21.41 -18.59
N SER A 226 8.84 20.88 -19.65
CA SER A 226 8.19 19.93 -20.56
C SER A 226 7.81 18.62 -19.86
N LEU A 227 8.69 18.08 -19.01
CA LEU A 227 8.41 16.87 -18.21
C LEU A 227 7.34 17.15 -17.14
N TYR A 228 7.40 18.31 -16.48
CA TYR A 228 6.42 18.73 -15.50
C TYR A 228 5.02 18.89 -16.11
N ALA A 229 4.94 19.54 -17.28
CA ALA A 229 3.68 19.71 -18.01
C ALA A 229 3.07 18.34 -18.42
N ALA A 230 3.91 17.41 -18.92
CA ALA A 230 3.47 16.07 -19.25
C ALA A 230 2.97 15.28 -18.01
N LEU A 231 3.63 15.49 -16.86
CA LEU A 231 3.21 14.86 -15.61
C LEU A 231 1.86 15.44 -15.12
N LEU A 232 1.64 16.74 -15.21
CA LEU A 232 0.34 17.37 -14.87
C LEU A 232 -0.80 16.84 -15.73
N ASP A 233 -0.58 16.74 -17.05
CA ASP A 233 -1.58 16.23 -17.99
C ASP A 233 -1.89 14.75 -17.70
N PHE A 234 -0.87 13.95 -17.46
CA PHE A 234 -1.01 12.56 -17.04
C PHE A 234 -1.86 12.45 -15.77
N TYR A 235 -1.54 13.20 -14.72
CA TYR A 235 -2.30 13.15 -13.46
C TYR A 235 -3.75 13.57 -13.66
N SER A 236 -4.02 14.64 -14.44
CA SER A 236 -5.38 15.05 -14.77
C SER A 236 -6.17 13.91 -15.41
N GLN A 237 -5.58 13.21 -16.38
CA GLN A 237 -6.23 12.07 -17.04
C GLN A 237 -6.46 10.90 -16.06
N ARG A 238 -5.49 10.62 -15.15
CA ARG A 238 -5.63 9.51 -14.15
C ARG A 238 -6.67 9.82 -13.07
N VAL A 239 -6.88 11.09 -12.76
CA VAL A 239 -8.00 11.53 -11.91
C VAL A 239 -9.35 11.34 -12.65
N GLU A 240 -9.43 11.82 -13.89
CA GLU A 240 -10.67 11.75 -14.68
C GLU A 240 -11.11 10.31 -14.99
N ASP A 241 -10.19 9.41 -15.31
CA ASP A 241 -10.49 8.01 -15.61
C ASP A 241 -10.60 7.12 -14.37
N GLY A 242 -10.42 7.69 -13.17
CA GLY A 242 -10.50 7.00 -11.89
C GLY A 242 -9.32 6.10 -11.56
N THR A 243 -8.26 6.08 -12.39
CA THR A 243 -7.08 5.23 -12.14
C THR A 243 -6.39 5.61 -10.84
N LEU A 244 -6.22 6.92 -10.55
CA LEU A 244 -5.61 7.35 -9.30
C LEU A 244 -6.42 6.89 -8.08
N ALA A 245 -7.75 7.08 -8.11
CA ALA A 245 -8.62 6.64 -7.02
C ALA A 245 -8.57 5.10 -6.80
N ARG A 246 -8.44 4.32 -7.87
CA ARG A 246 -8.26 2.85 -7.77
C ARG A 246 -6.93 2.47 -7.15
N LEU A 247 -5.84 3.15 -7.53
CA LEU A 247 -4.52 2.90 -6.93
C LEU A 247 -4.49 3.28 -5.46
N GLU A 248 -5.05 4.45 -5.10
CA GLU A 248 -5.22 4.84 -3.69
C GLU A 248 -6.03 3.79 -2.93
N GLU A 249 -7.14 3.35 -3.48
CA GLU A 249 -7.97 2.32 -2.86
C GLU A 249 -7.22 1.00 -2.68
N LYS A 250 -6.46 0.59 -3.68
CA LYS A 250 -5.68 -0.65 -3.65
C LYS A 250 -4.65 -0.66 -2.52
N TYR A 251 -3.91 0.43 -2.34
CA TYR A 251 -2.79 0.50 -1.41
C TYR A 251 -3.15 1.16 -0.08
N LEU A 252 -4.10 2.09 -0.05
CA LEU A 252 -4.42 2.90 1.13
C LEU A 252 -5.85 2.68 1.66
N GLY A 253 -6.77 2.19 0.83
CA GLY A 253 -8.19 2.08 1.19
C GLY A 253 -8.48 1.22 2.43
N HIS A 254 -7.60 0.28 2.76
CA HIS A 254 -7.69 -0.60 3.91
C HIS A 254 -6.88 -0.13 5.13
N VAL A 255 -6.16 0.99 5.02
CA VAL A 255 -5.27 1.51 6.07
C VAL A 255 -6.03 2.05 7.30
N GLY A 256 -7.33 2.23 7.23
CA GLY A 256 -8.21 2.75 8.30
C GLY A 256 -7.96 2.22 9.72
N SER A 257 -8.84 2.48 10.65
CA SER A 257 -8.67 2.30 12.10
C SER A 257 -7.96 1.00 12.51
N PHE A 258 -6.91 1.15 13.34
CA PHE A 258 -6.17 0.06 13.95
C PHE A 258 -6.88 -0.41 15.24
N ASP A 259 -7.09 -1.72 15.39
CA ASP A 259 -7.54 -2.35 16.63
C ASP A 259 -6.41 -3.23 17.20
N TYR A 260 -5.85 -2.80 18.33
CA TYR A 260 -4.74 -3.50 18.99
C TYR A 260 -5.11 -4.92 19.43
N VAL A 261 -6.31 -5.10 20.01
CA VAL A 261 -6.73 -6.39 20.58
C VAL A 261 -6.97 -7.41 19.48
N ASP A 262 -7.70 -7.00 18.43
CA ASP A 262 -7.98 -7.85 17.27
C ASP A 262 -6.68 -8.23 16.54
N THR A 263 -5.81 -7.26 16.27
CA THR A 263 -4.52 -7.53 15.60
C THR A 263 -3.65 -8.47 16.42
N LYS A 264 -3.50 -8.24 17.72
CA LYS A 264 -2.71 -9.11 18.60
C LYS A 264 -3.26 -10.54 18.64
N THR A 265 -4.58 -10.68 18.70
CA THR A 265 -5.26 -11.98 18.69
C THR A 265 -5.02 -12.71 17.38
N PHE A 266 -5.12 -11.99 16.25
CA PHE A 266 -4.86 -12.54 14.93
C PHE A 266 -3.41 -13.02 14.77
N LEU A 267 -2.42 -12.18 15.13
CA LEU A 267 -1.00 -12.55 15.06
C LEU A 267 -0.68 -13.78 15.93
N SER A 268 -1.26 -13.86 17.14
CA SER A 268 -1.14 -15.06 17.98
C SER A 268 -1.75 -16.31 17.32
N ALA A 269 -2.87 -16.16 16.63
CA ALA A 269 -3.51 -17.26 15.91
C ALA A 269 -2.70 -17.72 14.70
N ILE A 270 -1.95 -16.82 14.03
CA ILE A 270 -1.01 -17.18 12.96
C ILE A 270 0.05 -18.18 13.46
N ASP A 271 0.53 -18.00 14.69
CA ASP A 271 1.54 -18.90 15.25
C ASP A 271 0.96 -20.19 15.81
N SER A 272 -0.24 -20.14 16.41
CA SER A 272 -0.79 -21.26 17.18
C SER A 272 -1.84 -22.08 16.45
N VAL A 273 -2.61 -21.50 15.54
CA VAL A 273 -3.76 -22.15 14.89
C VAL A 273 -3.52 -22.38 13.39
N LEU A 274 -3.03 -21.36 12.67
CA LEU A 274 -2.82 -21.43 11.23
C LEU A 274 -1.99 -22.63 10.76
N PRO A 275 -0.93 -23.07 11.46
CA PRO A 275 -0.14 -24.23 11.04
C PRO A 275 -0.96 -25.51 10.83
N THR A 276 -2.05 -25.68 11.59
CA THR A 276 -2.95 -26.83 11.47
C THR A 276 -3.69 -26.89 10.13
N PHE A 277 -3.96 -25.72 9.53
CA PHE A 277 -4.79 -25.62 8.32
C PHE A 277 -4.02 -25.12 7.09
N ARG A 278 -2.78 -24.67 7.26
CA ARG A 278 -1.97 -24.04 6.19
C ARG A 278 -1.91 -24.91 4.94
N SER A 279 -1.59 -26.19 5.08
CA SER A 279 -1.50 -27.11 3.94
C SER A 279 -2.83 -27.28 3.18
N LEU A 280 -3.96 -27.16 3.88
CA LEU A 280 -5.28 -27.19 3.24
C LEU A 280 -5.56 -25.89 2.48
N PHE A 281 -5.20 -24.73 3.05
CA PHE A 281 -5.31 -23.46 2.34
C PHE A 281 -4.43 -23.45 1.07
N GLU A 282 -3.19 -23.90 1.17
CA GLU A 282 -2.27 -24.01 0.01
C GLU A 282 -2.81 -24.99 -1.04
N LYS A 283 -3.39 -26.13 -0.64
CA LYS A 283 -3.96 -27.13 -1.53
C LYS A 283 -5.16 -26.63 -2.33
N TYR A 284 -6.07 -25.88 -1.69
CA TYR A 284 -7.35 -25.48 -2.27
C TYR A 284 -7.41 -24.04 -2.78
N ALA A 285 -6.34 -23.28 -2.61
CA ALA A 285 -6.28 -21.86 -3.08
C ALA A 285 -6.41 -21.73 -4.61
N SER A 286 -5.89 -22.69 -5.38
CA SER A 286 -5.89 -22.67 -6.85
C SER A 286 -5.30 -21.35 -7.37
N GLU A 287 -6.11 -20.54 -8.07
CA GLU A 287 -5.71 -19.22 -8.62
C GLU A 287 -5.73 -18.08 -7.57
N ILE A 288 -6.26 -18.36 -6.37
CA ILE A 288 -6.36 -17.37 -5.29
C ILE A 288 -5.11 -17.51 -4.40
N ASP A 289 -4.53 -16.41 -3.94
CA ASP A 289 -3.46 -16.49 -2.94
C ASP A 289 -4.00 -17.22 -1.67
N TRP A 290 -3.31 -18.27 -1.25
CA TRP A 290 -3.69 -19.04 -0.07
C TRP A 290 -3.79 -18.18 1.21
N LYS A 291 -3.02 -17.10 1.29
CA LYS A 291 -3.07 -16.16 2.40
C LYS A 291 -4.37 -15.36 2.42
N LEU A 292 -4.90 -15.03 1.24
CA LEU A 292 -6.23 -14.43 1.12
C LEU A 292 -7.32 -15.43 1.55
N LEU A 293 -7.23 -16.68 1.11
CA LEU A 293 -8.19 -17.73 1.52
C LEU A 293 -8.15 -17.94 3.04
N ALA A 294 -6.95 -17.93 3.64
CA ALA A 294 -6.79 -18.01 5.09
C ALA A 294 -7.37 -16.78 5.81
N ALA A 295 -7.19 -15.57 5.27
CA ALA A 295 -7.77 -14.34 5.81
C ALA A 295 -9.30 -14.36 5.77
N ILE A 296 -9.90 -14.90 4.70
CA ILE A 296 -11.36 -15.12 4.60
C ILE A 296 -11.82 -16.07 5.70
N ALA A 297 -11.18 -17.22 5.86
CA ALA A 297 -11.52 -18.19 6.90
C ALA A 297 -11.40 -17.60 8.32
N TYR A 298 -10.41 -16.72 8.54
CA TYR A 298 -10.28 -16.01 9.81
C TYR A 298 -11.43 -15.03 10.04
N GLN A 299 -11.81 -14.26 9.04
CA GLN A 299 -12.96 -13.35 9.12
C GLN A 299 -14.27 -14.11 9.37
N GLU A 300 -14.42 -15.33 8.84
CA GLU A 300 -15.61 -16.16 8.98
C GLU A 300 -15.72 -16.79 10.38
N SER A 301 -14.65 -17.40 10.90
CA SER A 301 -14.70 -18.27 12.06
C SER A 301 -13.55 -18.11 13.03
N HIS A 302 -12.62 -17.19 12.82
CA HIS A 302 -11.33 -17.14 13.52
C HIS A 302 -10.59 -18.49 13.48
N TRP A 303 -10.70 -19.18 12.35
CA TRP A 303 -10.17 -20.54 12.12
C TRP A 303 -10.72 -21.60 13.07
N ASN A 304 -11.95 -21.44 13.57
CA ASN A 304 -12.62 -22.45 14.38
C ASN A 304 -13.45 -23.40 13.50
N PRO A 305 -13.06 -24.67 13.34
CA PRO A 305 -13.79 -25.63 12.50
C PRO A 305 -15.19 -25.96 13.03
N GLN A 306 -15.43 -25.75 14.34
CA GLN A 306 -16.71 -26.03 14.99
C GLN A 306 -17.63 -24.79 15.03
N ALA A 307 -17.24 -23.69 14.35
CA ALA A 307 -18.04 -22.48 14.34
C ALA A 307 -19.46 -22.74 13.79
N THR A 308 -20.44 -22.19 14.49
CA THR A 308 -21.85 -22.28 14.11
C THR A 308 -22.55 -20.96 14.44
N SER A 309 -23.22 -20.33 13.46
CA SER A 309 -23.98 -19.13 13.70
C SER A 309 -25.44 -19.43 14.07
N PRO A 310 -26.16 -18.48 14.69
CA PRO A 310 -27.60 -18.61 14.93
C PRO A 310 -28.43 -18.81 13.67
N THR A 311 -27.93 -18.40 12.50
CA THR A 311 -28.59 -18.57 11.20
C THR A 311 -28.25 -19.89 10.51
N GLY A 312 -27.46 -20.75 11.16
CA GLY A 312 -27.15 -22.12 10.70
C GLY A 312 -26.02 -22.23 9.69
N VAL A 313 -25.20 -21.18 9.47
CA VAL A 313 -23.92 -21.32 8.74
C VAL A 313 -22.89 -22.00 9.65
N ARG A 314 -22.00 -22.82 9.08
CA ARG A 314 -21.10 -23.66 9.86
C ARG A 314 -19.71 -23.83 9.23
N GLY A 315 -18.75 -24.18 10.08
CA GLY A 315 -17.39 -24.58 9.74
C GLY A 315 -16.44 -23.41 9.52
N LEU A 316 -15.21 -23.73 9.13
CA LEU A 316 -14.15 -22.74 8.92
C LEU A 316 -14.54 -21.60 7.96
N MET A 317 -15.28 -21.92 6.90
CA MET A 317 -15.70 -20.97 5.86
C MET A 317 -17.17 -20.56 5.98
N MET A 318 -17.82 -20.87 7.08
CA MET A 318 -19.19 -20.50 7.44
C MET A 318 -20.20 -20.69 6.29
N LEU A 319 -20.22 -21.89 5.70
CA LEU A 319 -21.09 -22.19 4.57
C LEU A 319 -22.56 -22.39 5.01
N THR A 320 -23.47 -21.83 4.24
CA THR A 320 -24.91 -22.17 4.37
C THR A 320 -25.14 -23.63 3.94
N ARG A 321 -26.24 -24.23 4.38
CA ARG A 321 -26.60 -25.60 3.94
C ARG A 321 -26.80 -25.66 2.42
N ALA A 322 -27.55 -24.71 1.86
CA ALA A 322 -27.79 -24.66 0.42
C ALA A 322 -26.51 -24.50 -0.41
N THR A 323 -25.56 -23.66 0.06
CA THR A 323 -24.25 -23.49 -0.58
C THR A 323 -23.46 -24.79 -0.54
N ALA A 324 -23.38 -25.44 0.64
CA ALA A 324 -22.67 -26.69 0.85
C ALA A 324 -23.22 -27.82 -0.06
N ASP A 325 -24.55 -28.00 -0.08
CA ASP A 325 -25.22 -29.00 -0.91
C ASP A 325 -24.90 -28.76 -2.41
N GLY A 326 -24.94 -27.52 -2.87
CA GLY A 326 -24.60 -27.14 -4.26
C GLY A 326 -23.13 -27.27 -4.65
N LEU A 327 -22.25 -27.48 -3.67
CA LEU A 327 -20.81 -27.66 -3.83
C LEU A 327 -20.32 -29.10 -3.56
N GLY A 328 -21.23 -30.01 -3.12
CA GLY A 328 -20.90 -31.38 -2.77
C GLY A 328 -20.22 -31.51 -1.39
N VAL A 329 -20.33 -30.50 -0.53
CA VAL A 329 -19.83 -30.54 0.85
C VAL A 329 -20.82 -31.30 1.72
N THR A 330 -20.44 -32.46 2.19
CA THR A 330 -21.29 -33.34 3.02
C THR A 330 -21.18 -33.05 4.51
N ASP A 331 -20.00 -32.63 4.96
CA ASP A 331 -19.75 -32.17 6.33
C ASP A 331 -19.09 -30.79 6.33
N ARG A 332 -19.84 -29.77 6.77
CA ARG A 332 -19.36 -28.39 6.86
C ARG A 332 -18.40 -28.14 8.04
N LEU A 333 -18.38 -29.07 9.03
CA LEU A 333 -17.50 -28.99 10.19
C LEU A 333 -16.16 -29.71 9.94
N ASP A 334 -16.07 -30.52 8.89
CA ASP A 334 -14.80 -31.05 8.41
C ASP A 334 -13.95 -29.91 7.81
N PRO A 335 -12.73 -29.64 8.34
CA PRO A 335 -11.90 -28.53 7.90
C PRO A 335 -11.58 -28.57 6.41
N GLU A 336 -11.27 -29.76 5.87
CA GLU A 336 -10.88 -29.92 4.47
C GLU A 336 -12.05 -29.62 3.54
N GLN A 337 -13.22 -30.20 3.81
CA GLN A 337 -14.41 -29.97 3.00
C GLN A 337 -14.88 -28.52 3.11
N SER A 338 -14.77 -27.90 4.30
CA SER A 338 -15.15 -26.50 4.50
C SER A 338 -14.28 -25.56 3.69
N ILE A 339 -12.95 -25.73 3.73
CA ILE A 339 -11.99 -24.91 2.97
C ILE A 339 -12.18 -25.12 1.47
N GLN A 340 -12.28 -26.37 1.02
CA GLN A 340 -12.53 -26.71 -0.39
C GLN A 340 -13.83 -26.05 -0.90
N GLY A 341 -14.91 -26.19 -0.13
CA GLY A 341 -16.21 -25.61 -0.48
C GLY A 341 -16.18 -24.11 -0.52
N GLY A 342 -15.56 -23.46 0.47
CA GLY A 342 -15.42 -22.00 0.51
C GLY A 342 -14.61 -21.45 -0.66
N ALA A 343 -13.48 -22.10 -0.99
CA ALA A 343 -12.64 -21.73 -2.13
C ALA A 343 -13.43 -21.86 -3.46
N LEU A 344 -14.12 -22.98 -3.66
CA LEU A 344 -14.93 -23.21 -4.86
C LEU A 344 -16.11 -22.24 -4.95
N TYR A 345 -16.73 -21.87 -3.83
CA TYR A 345 -17.79 -20.87 -3.82
C TYR A 345 -17.26 -19.50 -4.24
N LEU A 346 -16.11 -19.09 -3.71
CA LEU A 346 -15.47 -17.84 -4.08
C LEU A 346 -15.11 -17.82 -5.58
N GLN A 347 -14.55 -18.89 -6.12
CA GLN A 347 -14.26 -19.02 -7.56
C GLN A 347 -15.53 -18.86 -8.41
N ARG A 348 -16.65 -19.49 -8.00
CA ARG A 348 -17.95 -19.32 -8.70
C ARG A 348 -18.46 -17.88 -8.63
N LEU A 349 -18.20 -17.16 -7.55
CA LEU A 349 -18.55 -15.73 -7.45
C LEU A 349 -17.64 -14.87 -8.31
N MET A 350 -16.34 -15.15 -8.33
CA MET A 350 -15.38 -14.48 -9.21
C MET A 350 -15.78 -14.60 -10.69
N ALA A 351 -16.18 -15.80 -11.12
CA ALA A 351 -16.63 -16.06 -12.49
C ALA A 351 -17.94 -15.34 -12.87
N LYS A 352 -18.72 -14.83 -11.90
CA LYS A 352 -19.90 -14.01 -12.13
C LYS A 352 -19.58 -12.52 -12.28
N VAL A 353 -18.42 -12.07 -11.80
CA VAL A 353 -18.03 -10.66 -11.91
C VAL A 353 -17.78 -10.35 -13.39
N PRO A 354 -18.38 -9.29 -13.96
CA PRO A 354 -18.21 -8.95 -15.36
C PRO A 354 -16.76 -8.67 -15.73
N ASP A 355 -16.38 -8.99 -16.97
CA ASP A 355 -15.05 -8.74 -17.51
C ASP A 355 -14.73 -7.23 -17.65
N THR A 356 -15.73 -6.38 -17.58
CA THR A 356 -15.57 -4.92 -17.53
C THR A 356 -15.00 -4.42 -16.21
N VAL A 357 -15.09 -5.23 -15.13
CA VAL A 357 -14.43 -4.93 -13.85
C VAL A 357 -12.94 -5.24 -13.96
N PRO A 358 -12.03 -4.32 -13.56
CA PRO A 358 -10.59 -4.58 -13.53
C PRO A 358 -10.25 -5.88 -12.80
N GLU A 359 -9.30 -6.65 -13.32
CA GLU A 359 -8.99 -7.99 -12.83
C GLU A 359 -8.61 -8.00 -11.34
N ASP A 360 -7.82 -7.04 -10.91
CA ASP A 360 -7.35 -6.87 -9.53
C ASP A 360 -8.44 -6.38 -8.56
N GLU A 361 -9.58 -5.87 -9.06
CA GLU A 361 -10.73 -5.48 -8.24
C GLU A 361 -11.80 -6.58 -8.14
N ARG A 362 -11.85 -7.55 -9.06
CA ARG A 362 -12.92 -8.59 -9.12
C ARG A 362 -13.10 -9.34 -7.81
N ILE A 363 -12.01 -9.58 -7.10
CA ILE A 363 -12.01 -10.26 -5.82
C ILE A 363 -12.83 -9.54 -4.76
N TRP A 364 -12.81 -8.20 -4.73
CA TRP A 364 -13.57 -7.41 -3.76
C TRP A 364 -15.07 -7.50 -4.00
N PHE A 365 -15.50 -7.51 -5.26
CA PHE A 365 -16.91 -7.76 -5.65
C PHE A 365 -17.36 -9.16 -5.24
N ALA A 366 -16.52 -10.15 -5.46
CA ALA A 366 -16.81 -11.54 -5.08
C ALA A 366 -16.89 -11.71 -3.56
N LEU A 367 -16.00 -11.06 -2.78
CA LEU A 367 -16.04 -11.10 -1.31
C LEU A 367 -17.29 -10.42 -0.75
N ALA A 368 -17.68 -9.26 -1.27
CA ALA A 368 -18.93 -8.63 -0.87
C ALA A 368 -20.16 -9.53 -1.19
N ALA A 369 -20.13 -10.18 -2.35
CA ALA A 369 -21.17 -11.15 -2.73
C ALA A 369 -21.12 -12.44 -1.87
N TYR A 370 -19.96 -12.87 -1.41
CA TYR A 370 -19.81 -14.00 -0.50
C TYR A 370 -20.57 -13.76 0.81
N ASN A 371 -20.45 -12.53 1.35
CA ASN A 371 -21.12 -12.15 2.60
C ASN A 371 -22.63 -11.88 2.44
N MET A 372 -23.04 -11.08 1.46
CA MET A 372 -24.44 -10.61 1.33
C MET A 372 -25.24 -11.27 0.20
N GLY A 373 -24.60 -12.08 -0.61
CA GLY A 373 -25.19 -12.73 -1.78
C GLY A 373 -25.06 -11.92 -3.07
N TRP A 374 -24.96 -12.65 -4.20
CA TRP A 374 -24.75 -12.06 -5.53
C TRP A 374 -25.84 -11.09 -5.96
N GLY A 375 -27.11 -11.38 -5.63
CA GLY A 375 -28.24 -10.49 -5.97
C GLY A 375 -28.06 -9.08 -5.39
N HIS A 376 -27.68 -8.97 -4.12
CA HIS A 376 -27.44 -7.68 -3.48
C HIS A 376 -26.20 -6.98 -4.03
N MET A 377 -25.20 -7.73 -4.53
CA MET A 377 -24.06 -7.16 -5.25
C MET A 377 -24.51 -6.49 -6.57
N LEU A 378 -25.44 -7.11 -7.29
CA LEU A 378 -26.05 -6.50 -8.48
C LEU A 378 -26.84 -5.24 -8.12
N ASP A 379 -27.56 -5.23 -7.00
CA ASP A 379 -28.27 -4.04 -6.51
C ASP A 379 -27.30 -2.90 -6.14
N ALA A 380 -26.15 -3.21 -5.53
CA ALA A 380 -25.12 -2.22 -5.24
C ALA A 380 -24.57 -1.58 -6.53
N ARG A 381 -24.27 -2.39 -7.55
CA ARG A 381 -23.81 -1.92 -8.87
C ARG A 381 -24.89 -1.07 -9.57
N LYS A 382 -26.17 -1.50 -9.51
CA LYS A 382 -27.30 -0.75 -10.05
C LYS A 382 -27.45 0.61 -9.35
N LEU A 383 -27.35 0.63 -8.02
CA LEU A 383 -27.42 1.88 -7.24
C LEU A 383 -26.27 2.81 -7.59
N THR A 384 -25.05 2.29 -7.76
CA THR A 384 -23.89 3.05 -8.20
C THR A 384 -24.15 3.72 -9.54
N LYS A 385 -24.62 2.96 -10.53
CA LYS A 385 -24.97 3.48 -11.86
C LYS A 385 -26.06 4.56 -11.79
N ASN A 386 -27.09 4.36 -10.97
CA ASN A 386 -28.18 5.33 -10.81
C ASN A 386 -27.72 6.65 -10.18
N GLN A 387 -26.63 6.60 -9.40
CA GLN A 387 -25.99 7.77 -8.79
C GLN A 387 -24.82 8.31 -9.63
N GLN A 388 -24.75 7.94 -10.93
CA GLN A 388 -23.70 8.39 -11.86
C GLN A 388 -22.28 7.97 -11.50
N GLY A 389 -22.09 6.97 -10.62
CA GLY A 389 -20.83 6.32 -10.37
C GLY A 389 -20.53 5.19 -11.36
N ASN A 390 -19.30 4.73 -11.38
CA ASN A 390 -18.89 3.59 -12.20
C ASN A 390 -19.22 2.26 -11.52
N PRO A 391 -20.19 1.45 -12.04
CA PRO A 391 -20.59 0.18 -11.42
C PRO A 391 -19.50 -0.90 -11.52
N ASP A 392 -18.44 -0.68 -12.28
CA ASP A 392 -17.32 -1.58 -12.48
C ASP A 392 -16.07 -1.14 -11.69
N SER A 393 -16.15 -0.05 -10.92
CA SER A 393 -15.12 0.42 -10.00
C SER A 393 -15.45 0.04 -8.55
N TRP A 394 -14.55 -0.66 -7.87
CA TRP A 394 -14.74 -1.01 -6.46
C TRP A 394 -14.88 0.23 -5.56
N VAL A 395 -14.08 1.27 -5.82
CA VAL A 395 -14.15 2.55 -5.08
C VAL A 395 -15.57 3.10 -5.05
N ASP A 396 -16.24 3.10 -6.20
CA ASP A 396 -17.58 3.62 -6.34
C ASP A 396 -18.63 2.70 -5.73
N VAL A 397 -18.51 1.40 -5.96
CA VAL A 397 -19.49 0.41 -5.50
C VAL A 397 -19.43 0.23 -3.99
N LYS A 398 -18.24 0.18 -3.39
CA LYS A 398 -18.10 -0.01 -1.94
C LYS A 398 -18.78 1.10 -1.12
N GLN A 399 -18.79 2.33 -1.62
CA GLN A 399 -19.46 3.46 -0.97
C GLN A 399 -20.99 3.30 -0.92
N ARG A 400 -21.57 2.53 -1.84
CA ARG A 400 -23.00 2.26 -1.95
C ARG A 400 -23.43 1.03 -1.15
N LEU A 401 -22.51 0.16 -0.75
CA LEU A 401 -22.84 -1.00 0.07
C LEU A 401 -23.63 -0.63 1.35
N PRO A 402 -23.18 0.33 2.19
CA PRO A 402 -23.96 0.72 3.38
C PRO A 402 -25.33 1.29 3.08
N MET A 403 -25.56 1.82 1.86
CA MET A 403 -26.84 2.37 1.45
C MET A 403 -27.92 1.28 1.25
N LEU A 404 -27.54 0.03 0.99
CA LEU A 404 -28.47 -1.09 0.80
C LEU A 404 -29.31 -1.40 2.04
N SER A 405 -28.91 -0.94 3.21
CA SER A 405 -29.68 -1.05 4.46
C SER A 405 -30.58 0.15 4.74
N GLN A 406 -30.49 1.21 3.94
CA GLN A 406 -31.22 2.47 4.19
C GLN A 406 -32.58 2.47 3.51
N LYS A 407 -33.65 2.80 4.26
CA LYS A 407 -35.03 2.85 3.79
C LYS A 407 -35.26 3.78 2.56
N ARG A 408 -34.35 4.74 2.37
CA ARG A 408 -34.37 5.63 1.20
C ARG A 408 -34.07 4.90 -0.10
N TYR A 409 -33.27 3.82 -0.08
CA TYR A 409 -32.75 3.17 -1.28
C TYR A 409 -33.29 1.76 -1.51
N TYR A 410 -33.33 0.90 -0.50
CA TYR A 410 -33.67 -0.52 -0.69
C TYR A 410 -35.07 -0.80 -1.29
N PRO A 411 -36.13 0.04 -1.11
CA PRO A 411 -37.43 -0.27 -1.71
C PRO A 411 -37.42 -0.21 -3.24
N SER A 412 -36.45 0.49 -3.86
CA SER A 412 -36.30 0.60 -5.32
C SER A 412 -35.33 -0.45 -5.91
N LEU A 413 -34.75 -1.29 -5.08
CA LEU A 413 -33.78 -2.32 -5.48
C LEU A 413 -34.51 -3.64 -5.79
N THR A 414 -33.87 -4.45 -6.64
CA THR A 414 -34.47 -5.72 -7.11
C THR A 414 -34.56 -6.77 -6.00
N TYR A 415 -33.52 -6.84 -5.14
CA TYR A 415 -33.42 -7.81 -4.05
C TYR A 415 -33.75 -7.18 -2.69
N GLY A 416 -33.99 -5.86 -2.64
CA GLY A 416 -34.46 -5.16 -1.47
C GLY A 416 -33.37 -4.93 -0.41
N TYR A 417 -33.73 -5.08 0.85
CA TYR A 417 -32.85 -4.81 2.00
C TYR A 417 -31.67 -5.78 2.07
N ALA A 418 -30.47 -5.24 2.25
CA ALA A 418 -29.26 -5.99 2.58
C ALA A 418 -28.47 -5.35 3.72
N ARG A 419 -27.70 -6.14 4.45
CA ARG A 419 -26.75 -5.67 5.48
C ARG A 419 -25.45 -5.16 4.83
N GLY A 420 -25.58 -4.18 3.93
CA GLY A 420 -24.46 -3.73 3.10
C GLY A 420 -23.30 -3.14 3.89
N ARG A 421 -23.53 -2.58 5.10
CA ARG A 421 -22.45 -2.15 5.99
C ARG A 421 -21.63 -3.34 6.53
N GLU A 422 -22.28 -4.46 6.80
CA GLU A 422 -21.57 -5.69 7.21
C GLU A 422 -20.70 -6.20 6.06
N ALA A 423 -21.23 -6.20 4.83
CA ALA A 423 -20.46 -6.58 3.64
C ALA A 423 -19.28 -5.65 3.38
N TYR A 424 -19.45 -4.33 3.55
CA TYR A 424 -18.35 -3.37 3.48
C TYR A 424 -17.25 -3.71 4.51
N ASN A 425 -17.62 -3.85 5.78
CA ASN A 425 -16.66 -4.17 6.84
C ASN A 425 -16.00 -5.54 6.62
N TYR A 426 -16.74 -6.50 6.10
CA TYR A 426 -16.25 -7.84 5.78
C TYR A 426 -15.07 -7.78 4.80
N VAL A 427 -15.23 -7.07 3.69
CA VAL A 427 -14.17 -6.91 2.70
C VAL A 427 -12.96 -6.18 3.29
N GLU A 428 -13.19 -5.07 4.00
CA GLU A 428 -12.11 -4.29 4.60
C GLU A 428 -11.33 -5.09 5.66
N ASN A 429 -12.01 -5.89 6.47
CA ASN A 429 -11.36 -6.75 7.47
C ASN A 429 -10.51 -7.83 6.81
N ILE A 430 -11.02 -8.50 5.77
CA ILE A 430 -10.26 -9.51 5.03
C ILE A 430 -8.98 -8.92 4.44
N ARG A 431 -9.06 -7.73 3.84
CA ARG A 431 -7.88 -7.01 3.32
C ARG A 431 -6.86 -6.74 4.44
N ARG A 432 -7.33 -6.31 5.61
CA ARG A 432 -6.48 -6.06 6.79
C ARG A 432 -5.81 -7.34 7.28
N TYR A 433 -6.56 -8.45 7.43
CA TYR A 433 -6.00 -9.74 7.83
C TYR A 433 -5.00 -10.27 6.81
N GLN A 434 -5.28 -10.13 5.52
CA GLN A 434 -4.34 -10.52 4.47
C GLN A 434 -3.03 -9.74 4.56
N VAL A 435 -3.08 -8.41 4.68
CA VAL A 435 -1.89 -7.55 4.81
C VAL A 435 -1.10 -7.93 6.07
N SER A 436 -1.78 -8.13 7.21
CA SER A 436 -1.14 -8.55 8.46
C SER A 436 -0.49 -9.93 8.32
N LEU A 437 -1.18 -10.90 7.71
CA LEU A 437 -0.66 -12.25 7.51
C LEU A 437 0.57 -12.26 6.60
N VAL A 438 0.50 -11.58 5.45
CA VAL A 438 1.62 -11.47 4.50
C VAL A 438 2.81 -10.80 5.18
N GLY A 439 2.61 -9.64 5.80
CA GLY A 439 3.67 -8.88 6.46
C GLY A 439 4.33 -9.65 7.60
N TYR A 440 3.54 -10.28 8.45
CA TYR A 440 4.03 -11.06 9.59
C TYR A 440 4.85 -12.29 9.17
N LEU A 441 4.39 -13.02 8.16
CA LEU A 441 5.11 -14.20 7.64
C LEU A 441 6.43 -13.79 6.99
N LEU A 442 6.45 -12.71 6.21
CA LEU A 442 7.67 -12.18 5.59
C LEU A 442 8.69 -11.72 6.65
N GLU A 443 8.23 -11.05 7.69
CA GLU A 443 9.12 -10.61 8.77
C GLU A 443 9.69 -11.79 9.55
N LYS A 444 8.86 -12.80 9.82
CA LYS A 444 9.29 -14.03 10.49
C LYS A 444 10.35 -14.77 9.67
N GLU A 445 10.18 -14.85 8.36
CA GLU A 445 11.14 -15.44 7.44
C GLU A 445 12.45 -14.65 7.42
N LYS A 446 12.38 -13.31 7.32
CA LYS A 446 13.57 -12.43 7.39
C LYS A 446 14.35 -12.65 8.69
N LYS A 447 13.68 -12.64 9.83
CA LYS A 447 14.32 -12.88 11.14
C LYS A 447 14.97 -14.28 11.23
N ALA A 448 14.32 -15.29 10.65
CA ALA A 448 14.89 -16.64 10.61
C ALA A 448 16.16 -16.72 9.76
N VAL A 449 16.19 -16.09 8.59
CA VAL A 449 17.37 -16.00 7.72
C VAL A 449 18.51 -15.23 8.40
N GLU A 450 18.22 -14.12 9.06
CA GLU A 450 19.21 -13.34 9.80
C GLU A 450 19.80 -14.14 10.97
N ALA A 451 18.97 -14.86 11.72
CA ALA A 451 19.43 -15.73 12.80
C ALA A 451 20.34 -16.87 12.29
N MET A 452 20.01 -17.46 11.14
CA MET A 452 20.84 -18.47 10.49
C MET A 452 22.20 -17.89 10.07
N LYS A 453 22.24 -16.71 9.45
CA LYS A 453 23.49 -16.04 9.07
C LYS A 453 24.38 -15.74 10.28
N GLN A 454 23.77 -15.24 11.37
CA GLN A 454 24.50 -14.98 12.61
C GLN A 454 25.07 -16.26 13.24
N ALA A 455 24.29 -17.35 13.21
CA ALA A 455 24.75 -18.64 13.71
C ALA A 455 25.90 -19.25 12.87
N GLU A 456 25.91 -19.05 11.56
CA GLU A 456 26.98 -19.46 10.66
C GLU A 456 28.25 -18.64 10.90
N LEU A 457 28.13 -17.32 11.03
CA LEU A 457 29.27 -16.43 11.37
C LEU A 457 29.88 -16.79 12.72
N ALA A 458 29.05 -17.12 13.71
CA ALA A 458 29.52 -17.55 15.04
C ALA A 458 30.27 -18.89 15.02
N LYS A 459 30.04 -19.75 14.00
CA LYS A 459 30.73 -21.01 13.81
C LYS A 459 32.08 -20.88 13.04
N GLY A 460 32.48 -19.66 12.65
CA GLY A 460 33.73 -19.38 11.97
C GLY A 460 33.76 -19.77 10.48
N TYR A 461 32.62 -20.05 9.87
CA TYR A 461 32.53 -20.23 8.42
C TYR A 461 32.49 -18.86 7.72
N PRO A 462 33.32 -18.60 6.66
CA PRO A 462 33.17 -17.40 5.86
C PRO A 462 31.79 -17.43 5.24
N ALA A 463 31.11 -16.27 5.22
CA ALA A 463 29.77 -16.11 4.61
C ALA A 463 29.82 -16.60 3.16
N VAL A 464 29.33 -17.81 2.91
CA VAL A 464 29.03 -18.28 1.56
C VAL A 464 27.84 -17.45 1.10
N GLU A 465 28.05 -16.64 0.07
CA GLU A 465 26.98 -15.90 -0.58
C GLU A 465 25.80 -16.84 -0.85
N ALA A 466 24.74 -16.64 -0.10
CA ALA A 466 23.52 -17.44 -0.22
C ALA A 466 22.81 -17.12 -1.54
N LYS A 467 23.29 -17.66 -2.64
CA LYS A 467 22.64 -17.73 -3.96
C LYS A 467 21.46 -18.73 -3.99
N LEU A 468 21.01 -19.23 -2.85
CA LEU A 468 19.99 -20.31 -2.78
C LEU A 468 18.64 -19.89 -2.21
N ALA A 469 18.37 -18.62 -1.96
CA ALA A 469 17.08 -18.17 -1.43
C ALA A 469 16.21 -17.42 -2.45
N LEU A 470 16.39 -17.66 -3.76
CA LEU A 470 15.58 -17.08 -4.85
C LEU A 470 14.88 -18.15 -5.69
N ALA A 471 14.72 -19.37 -5.15
CA ALA A 471 14.05 -20.47 -5.85
C ALA A 471 13.15 -21.25 -4.85
N LEU A 472 12.20 -20.55 -4.22
CA LEU A 472 10.97 -21.18 -3.63
C LEU A 472 9.86 -20.13 -3.59
#